data_ab41a75cea7894b04afe6982e2ceef8e
#
_entry.id   ab41a75cea7894b04afe6982e2ceef8e
#
_cell.length_a   1.000
_cell.length_b   1.000
_cell.length_c   1.000
_cell.angle_alpha   90.00
_cell.angle_beta   90.00
_cell.angle_gamma   90.00
#
_symmetry.space_group_name_H-M   'P 1'
#
loop_
_entity.id
_entity.type
_entity.pdbx_description
1 polymer ?
#
loop_
_entity_poly.entity_id
_entity_poly.type
_entity_poly.pdbx_seq_one_letter_code
_entity_poly.pdbx_strand_id
1 'polypeptide(L)'
;LVPLREVVGEMRVECTMIRRAADPGDSNKGPVNAIKPVLKVPSHHGPDLMTVAEKIDITSLAVAVPTTIMHVHAIVAYLPSGHGLTTADVLSIWENTPRVISMSGSSDGIPSTAEVMEMARDIGRPWGDLHEIFVWSDGVSLDGNVLRYFQAIHQESDVVPENVDAVRALMDIEQDWRVSVDITDRSIKESFS
;
A
#
# COMPACT_ATOMS: atom_id res chain seq x y z
N LEU A 1 0.13 2.98 7.04
CA LEU A 1 0.23 4.18 7.91
C LEU A 1 -0.88 4.23 8.95
N VAL A 2 -2.16 4.03 8.57
CA VAL A 2 -3.32 4.16 9.48
C VAL A 2 -3.21 3.26 10.72
N PRO A 3 -2.87 1.96 10.63
CA PRO A 3 -2.71 1.12 11.82
C PRO A 3 -1.61 1.60 12.77
N LEU A 4 -0.51 2.12 12.23
CA LEU A 4 0.55 2.71 13.06
C LEU A 4 0.08 3.98 13.77
N ARG A 5 -0.65 4.86 13.07
CA ARG A 5 -1.24 6.06 13.66
C ARG A 5 -2.17 5.73 14.84
N GLU A 6 -2.94 4.64 14.76
CA GLU A 6 -3.81 4.20 15.86
C GLU A 6 -3.01 3.86 17.13
N VAL A 7 -1.78 3.38 16.98
CA VAL A 7 -0.89 3.03 18.09
C VAL A 7 -0.09 4.24 18.59
N VAL A 8 0.52 5.01 17.67
CA VAL A 8 1.49 6.06 18.06
C VAL A 8 0.87 7.46 18.08
N GLY A 9 -0.33 7.65 17.54
CA GLY A 9 -0.99 8.94 17.41
C GLY A 9 -0.54 9.73 16.19
N GLU A 10 -0.19 10.99 16.35
CA GLU A 10 0.21 11.88 15.27
C GLU A 10 1.57 11.52 14.68
N MET A 11 1.73 11.55 13.36
CA MET A 11 3.00 11.32 12.68
C MET A 11 3.16 12.21 11.45
N ARG A 12 4.41 12.56 11.14
CA ARG A 12 4.80 13.20 9.88
C ARG A 12 5.35 12.14 8.91
N VAL A 13 5.00 12.24 7.63
CA VAL A 13 5.39 11.27 6.61
C VAL A 13 5.92 11.96 5.37
N GLU A 14 7.00 11.43 4.81
CA GLU A 14 7.50 11.75 3.49
C GLU A 14 7.36 10.51 2.60
N CYS A 15 6.71 10.66 1.46
CA CYS A 15 6.45 9.56 0.55
C CYS A 15 6.92 9.87 -0.86
N THR A 16 7.74 9.01 -1.44
CA THR A 16 8.05 9.04 -2.86
C THR A 16 7.30 7.92 -3.57
N MET A 17 6.36 8.30 -4.42
CA MET A 17 5.56 7.36 -5.22
C MET A 17 6.24 7.08 -6.55
N ILE A 18 6.76 5.87 -6.70
CA ILE A 18 7.30 5.34 -7.96
C ILE A 18 6.14 4.69 -8.70
N ARG A 19 5.58 5.44 -9.66
CA ARG A 19 4.35 5.06 -10.33
C ARG A 19 4.66 4.35 -11.63
N ARG A 20 3.88 3.32 -11.95
CA ARG A 20 3.82 2.78 -13.30
C ARG A 20 3.46 3.88 -14.30
N ALA A 21 3.96 3.76 -15.53
CA ALA A 21 3.84 4.79 -16.55
C ALA A 21 2.42 4.89 -17.13
N ALA A 22 1.79 3.74 -17.31
CA ALA A 22 0.49 3.60 -17.95
C ALA A 22 -0.24 2.37 -17.42
N ASP A 23 -1.55 2.33 -17.58
CA ASP A 23 -2.33 1.11 -17.44
C ASP A 23 -1.93 0.10 -18.53
N PRO A 24 -2.04 -1.22 -18.28
CA PRO A 24 -1.62 -2.24 -19.23
C PRO A 24 -2.25 -2.09 -20.64
N GLY A 25 -3.44 -1.52 -20.72
CA GLY A 25 -4.14 -1.25 -21.98
C GLY A 25 -3.86 0.12 -22.62
N ASP A 26 -3.05 0.97 -22.00
CA ASP A 26 -2.83 2.36 -22.43
C ASP A 26 -1.46 2.53 -23.08
N SER A 27 -1.39 2.27 -24.37
CA SER A 27 -0.14 2.35 -25.17
C SER A 27 0.34 3.79 -25.44
N ASN A 28 -0.47 4.80 -25.18
CA ASN A 28 -0.19 6.19 -25.58
C ASN A 28 0.23 7.10 -24.43
N LYS A 29 0.19 6.62 -23.19
CA LYS A 29 0.51 7.41 -22.00
C LYS A 29 1.67 6.79 -21.24
N GLY A 30 2.54 7.64 -20.79
CA GLY A 30 3.66 7.29 -19.95
C GLY A 30 5.01 7.30 -20.64
N PRO A 31 6.10 7.25 -19.87
CA PRO A 31 7.44 7.27 -20.41
C PRO A 31 7.80 5.92 -21.04
N VAL A 32 8.22 5.94 -22.28
CA VAL A 32 8.88 4.81 -22.93
C VAL A 32 10.37 4.97 -22.72
N ASN A 33 10.99 4.07 -21.99
CA ASN A 33 12.42 4.08 -21.70
C ASN A 33 12.93 5.40 -21.08
N ALA A 34 12.13 6.01 -20.22
CA ALA A 34 12.47 7.25 -19.52
C ALA A 34 11.87 7.29 -18.11
N ILE A 35 12.44 8.09 -17.23
CA ILE A 35 11.90 8.41 -15.91
C ILE A 35 11.33 9.82 -15.95
N LYS A 36 10.07 9.98 -15.58
CA LYS A 36 9.35 11.25 -15.66
C LYS A 36 8.93 11.73 -14.28
N PRO A 37 9.57 12.76 -13.70
CA PRO A 37 9.12 13.35 -12.45
C PRO A 37 7.80 14.11 -12.64
N VAL A 38 6.94 14.08 -11.64
CA VAL A 38 5.76 14.95 -11.54
C VAL A 38 6.21 16.28 -10.96
N LEU A 39 6.19 17.34 -11.78
CA LEU A 39 6.77 18.64 -11.42
C LEU A 39 5.88 19.47 -10.46
N LYS A 40 4.65 19.04 -10.21
CA LYS A 40 3.81 19.62 -9.16
C LYS A 40 4.23 19.03 -7.82
N VAL A 41 4.86 19.86 -6.98
CA VAL A 41 5.37 19.47 -5.65
C VAL A 41 4.72 20.36 -4.59
N PRO A 42 4.17 19.80 -3.50
CA PRO A 42 3.92 18.37 -3.29
C PRO A 42 2.91 17.79 -4.31
N SER A 43 2.94 16.49 -4.53
CA SER A 43 1.95 15.84 -5.37
C SER A 43 0.58 15.80 -4.67
N HIS A 44 -0.51 15.67 -5.42
CA HIS A 44 -1.87 15.68 -4.86
C HIS A 44 -2.17 14.53 -3.89
N HIS A 45 -1.43 13.44 -3.97
CA HIS A 45 -1.70 12.24 -3.16
C HIS A 45 -1.56 12.46 -1.65
N GLY A 46 -0.64 13.34 -1.23
CA GLY A 46 -0.52 13.70 0.19
C GLY A 46 -1.78 14.41 0.71
N PRO A 47 -2.18 15.54 0.09
CA PRO A 47 -3.44 16.22 0.41
C PRO A 47 -4.66 15.29 0.37
N ASP A 48 -4.77 14.39 -0.63
CA ASP A 48 -5.88 13.45 -0.74
C ASP A 48 -5.93 12.50 0.47
N LEU A 49 -4.79 11.94 0.90
CA LEU A 49 -4.71 11.10 2.08
C LEU A 49 -5.14 11.85 3.35
N MET A 50 -4.71 13.09 3.52
CA MET A 50 -5.04 13.89 4.71
C MET A 50 -6.54 14.20 4.85
N THR A 51 -7.32 14.07 3.78
CA THR A 51 -8.78 14.23 3.86
C THR A 51 -9.48 13.09 4.59
N VAL A 52 -8.85 11.91 4.66
CA VAL A 52 -9.43 10.68 5.23
C VAL A 52 -8.61 10.11 6.39
N ALA A 53 -7.36 10.49 6.50
CA ALA A 53 -6.44 10.00 7.54
C ALA A 53 -5.95 11.14 8.42
N GLU A 54 -6.77 11.53 9.38
CA GLU A 54 -6.42 12.55 10.38
C GLU A 54 -5.14 12.18 11.13
N LYS A 55 -4.38 13.19 11.58
CA LYS A 55 -3.12 13.05 12.33
C LYS A 55 -1.96 12.40 11.55
N ILE A 56 -2.08 12.29 10.24
CA ILE A 56 -0.97 11.96 9.35
C ILE A 56 -0.66 13.20 8.52
N ASP A 57 0.42 13.90 8.86
CA ASP A 57 0.95 15.01 8.06
C ASP A 57 1.88 14.44 6.99
N ILE A 58 1.40 14.36 5.74
CA ILE A 58 2.13 13.70 4.65
C ILE A 58 2.48 14.65 3.52
N THR A 59 3.75 14.65 3.14
CA THR A 59 4.25 15.26 1.92
C THR A 59 4.63 14.19 0.92
N SER A 60 4.15 14.31 -0.33
CA SER A 60 4.43 13.31 -1.37
C SER A 60 5.07 13.90 -2.61
N LEU A 61 6.05 13.16 -3.13
CA LEU A 61 6.61 13.30 -4.47
C LEU A 61 6.12 12.15 -5.34
N ALA A 62 6.15 12.32 -6.66
CA ALA A 62 5.80 11.24 -7.57
C ALA A 62 6.70 11.23 -8.80
N VAL A 63 7.02 10.03 -9.27
CA VAL A 63 7.80 9.78 -10.49
C VAL A 63 7.18 8.63 -11.26
N ALA A 64 6.99 8.79 -12.57
CA ALA A 64 6.55 7.71 -13.44
C ALA A 64 7.76 7.02 -14.07
N VAL A 65 7.75 5.68 -14.04
CA VAL A 65 8.80 4.80 -14.57
C VAL A 65 8.23 3.88 -15.64
N PRO A 66 9.04 3.39 -16.60
CA PRO A 66 8.55 2.58 -17.73
C PRO A 66 8.23 1.14 -17.28
N THR A 67 7.18 1.00 -16.49
CA THR A 67 6.58 -0.28 -16.09
C THR A 67 5.06 -0.18 -16.14
N THR A 68 4.40 -1.32 -16.27
CA THR A 68 2.94 -1.47 -16.15
C THR A 68 2.53 -2.21 -14.89
N ILE A 69 3.52 -2.65 -14.11
CA ILE A 69 3.31 -3.51 -12.94
C ILE A 69 3.45 -2.68 -11.67
N MET A 70 2.34 -2.53 -10.94
CA MET A 70 2.26 -1.98 -9.59
C MET A 70 2.85 -0.56 -9.42
N HIS A 71 2.52 0.06 -8.33
CA HIS A 71 3.23 1.21 -7.78
C HIS A 71 4.12 0.76 -6.64
N VAL A 72 5.25 1.43 -6.44
CA VAL A 72 6.09 1.26 -5.25
C VAL A 72 6.14 2.60 -4.52
N HIS A 73 5.94 2.57 -3.23
CA HIS A 73 6.09 3.73 -2.37
C HIS A 73 7.33 3.56 -1.48
N ALA A 74 8.24 4.52 -1.56
CA ALA A 74 9.32 4.68 -0.59
C ALA A 74 8.83 5.65 0.50
N ILE A 75 8.73 5.16 1.73
CA ILE A 75 8.12 5.89 2.83
C ILE A 75 9.14 6.11 3.95
N VAL A 76 9.16 7.36 4.44
CA VAL A 76 9.84 7.76 5.67
C VAL A 76 8.78 8.35 6.60
N ALA A 77 8.56 7.72 7.75
CA ALA A 77 7.63 8.19 8.75
C ALA A 77 8.38 8.58 10.03
N TYR A 78 8.06 9.76 10.56
CA TYR A 78 8.61 10.29 11.78
C TYR A 78 7.58 10.08 12.90
N LEU A 79 7.87 9.11 13.76
CA LEU A 79 7.02 8.75 14.89
C LEU A 79 7.25 9.70 16.07
N PRO A 80 6.27 9.88 16.96
CA PRO A 80 6.45 10.68 18.17
C PRO A 80 7.59 10.13 19.05
N SER A 81 8.30 11.01 19.73
CA SER A 81 9.32 10.58 20.68
C SER A 81 8.70 9.73 21.81
N GLY A 82 9.37 8.65 22.16
CA GLY A 82 8.89 7.75 23.23
C GLY A 82 7.78 6.79 22.82
N HIS A 83 7.57 6.56 21.52
CA HIS A 83 6.57 5.61 20.98
C HIS A 83 6.75 4.16 21.46
N GLY A 84 7.96 3.78 21.87
CA GLY A 84 8.25 2.46 22.47
C GLY A 84 8.25 1.27 21.50
N LEU A 85 7.99 1.48 20.20
CA LEU A 85 7.96 0.42 19.19
C LEU A 85 9.36 0.02 18.74
N THR A 86 9.51 -1.26 18.40
CA THR A 86 10.62 -1.83 17.64
C THR A 86 10.20 -2.11 16.19
N THR A 87 11.15 -2.45 15.32
CA THR A 87 10.84 -2.92 13.96
C THR A 87 9.94 -4.15 13.98
N ALA A 88 10.13 -5.07 14.93
CA ALA A 88 9.29 -6.25 15.08
C ALA A 88 7.85 -5.89 15.45
N ASP A 89 7.65 -4.89 16.31
CA ASP A 89 6.30 -4.43 16.68
C ASP A 89 5.59 -3.80 15.46
N VAL A 90 6.30 -3.04 14.64
CA VAL A 90 5.75 -2.46 13.40
C VAL A 90 5.31 -3.58 12.43
N LEU A 91 6.14 -4.59 12.21
CA LEU A 91 5.78 -5.75 11.38
C LEU A 91 4.58 -6.49 11.94
N SER A 92 4.55 -6.73 13.24
CA SER A 92 3.41 -7.39 13.91
C SER A 92 2.10 -6.59 13.78
N ILE A 93 2.15 -5.26 13.85
CA ILE A 93 0.98 -4.39 13.60
C ILE A 93 0.44 -4.62 12.19
N TRP A 94 1.31 -4.65 11.19
CA TRP A 94 0.90 -4.86 9.80
C TRP A 94 0.39 -6.28 9.53
N GLU A 95 1.04 -7.31 10.08
CA GLU A 95 0.59 -8.71 9.98
C GLU A 95 -0.81 -8.94 10.57
N ASN A 96 -1.20 -8.14 11.57
CA ASN A 96 -2.53 -8.17 12.17
C ASN A 96 -3.52 -7.17 11.53
N THR A 97 -3.12 -6.50 10.45
CA THR A 97 -3.97 -5.56 9.71
C THR A 97 -4.56 -6.25 8.47
N PRO A 98 -5.88 -6.25 8.29
CA PRO A 98 -6.48 -6.76 7.06
C PRO A 98 -5.89 -6.10 5.82
N ARG A 99 -5.75 -6.87 4.76
CA ARG A 99 -5.25 -6.42 3.45
C ARG A 99 -3.84 -5.82 3.49
N VAL A 100 -3.01 -6.31 4.38
CA VAL A 100 -1.56 -6.08 4.38
C VAL A 100 -0.85 -7.42 4.38
N ILE A 101 0.09 -7.60 3.45
CA ILE A 101 0.99 -8.76 3.38
C ILE A 101 2.41 -8.26 3.61
N SER A 102 3.11 -8.90 4.56
CA SER A 102 4.51 -8.62 4.86
C SER A 102 5.35 -9.86 4.59
N MET A 103 6.27 -9.81 3.61
CA MET A 103 7.15 -10.91 3.24
C MET A 103 8.55 -10.40 2.97
N SER A 104 9.54 -11.29 3.08
CA SER A 104 10.93 -10.96 2.79
C SER A 104 11.23 -11.04 1.30
N GLY A 105 11.82 -10.01 0.74
CA GLY A 105 12.30 -10.03 -0.63
C GLY A 105 13.41 -11.05 -0.85
N SER A 106 14.28 -11.27 0.14
CA SER A 106 15.45 -12.16 0.02
C SER A 106 15.14 -13.61 0.38
N SER A 107 14.52 -13.88 1.53
CA SER A 107 14.28 -15.25 1.99
C SER A 107 13.08 -15.91 1.34
N ASP A 108 12.06 -15.13 0.97
CA ASP A 108 10.83 -15.65 0.35
C ASP A 108 10.88 -15.60 -1.18
N GLY A 109 11.99 -15.05 -1.75
CA GLY A 109 12.20 -14.99 -3.19
C GLY A 109 11.32 -13.99 -3.93
N ILE A 110 10.91 -12.90 -3.27
CA ILE A 110 10.01 -11.87 -3.80
C ILE A 110 10.69 -10.49 -3.83
N PRO A 111 11.81 -10.32 -4.56
CA PRO A 111 12.61 -9.10 -4.52
C PRO A 111 12.04 -7.94 -5.35
N SER A 112 11.04 -8.16 -6.20
CA SER A 112 10.47 -7.13 -7.07
C SER A 112 8.96 -7.23 -7.23
N THR A 113 8.37 -6.23 -7.86
CA THR A 113 6.93 -6.21 -8.18
C THR A 113 6.51 -7.32 -9.15
N ALA A 114 7.44 -7.87 -9.94
CA ALA A 114 7.15 -9.01 -10.81
C ALA A 114 6.89 -10.28 -10.01
N GLU A 115 7.76 -10.59 -9.04
CA GLU A 115 7.56 -11.74 -8.15
C GLU A 115 6.36 -11.56 -7.22
N VAL A 116 6.03 -10.33 -6.80
CA VAL A 116 4.77 -10.05 -6.08
C VAL A 116 3.55 -10.44 -6.92
N MET A 117 3.55 -10.14 -8.22
CA MET A 117 2.47 -10.55 -9.13
C MET A 117 2.43 -12.07 -9.34
N GLU A 118 3.59 -12.75 -9.45
CA GLU A 118 3.64 -14.21 -9.54
C GLU A 118 3.14 -14.86 -8.24
N MET A 119 3.53 -14.34 -7.07
CA MET A 119 3.01 -14.80 -5.78
C MET A 119 1.48 -14.69 -5.74
N ALA A 120 0.89 -13.60 -6.22
CA ALA A 120 -0.56 -13.46 -6.29
C ALA A 120 -1.21 -14.55 -7.18
N ARG A 121 -0.56 -14.94 -8.29
CA ARG A 121 -1.02 -16.08 -9.13
C ARG A 121 -0.88 -17.41 -8.41
N ASP A 122 0.21 -17.63 -7.70
CA ASP A 122 0.48 -18.87 -6.96
C ASP A 122 -0.53 -19.11 -5.83
N ILE A 123 -1.07 -18.06 -5.23
CA ILE A 123 -2.16 -18.16 -4.25
C ILE A 123 -3.55 -18.27 -4.89
N GLY A 124 -3.61 -18.50 -6.20
CA GLY A 124 -4.84 -18.81 -6.94
C GLY A 124 -5.60 -17.60 -7.47
N ARG A 125 -4.99 -16.41 -7.53
CA ARG A 125 -5.63 -15.22 -8.09
C ARG A 125 -5.38 -15.14 -9.60
N PRO A 126 -6.42 -15.22 -10.45
CA PRO A 126 -6.26 -15.43 -11.92
C PRO A 126 -5.56 -14.20 -12.45
N TRP A 127 -5.49 -13.25 -12.57
CA TRP A 127 -4.78 -12.15 -13.27
C TRP A 127 -3.55 -11.61 -12.52
N GLY A 128 -3.16 -12.25 -11.40
CA GLY A 128 -2.17 -11.73 -10.48
C GLY A 128 -2.74 -10.59 -9.63
N ASP A 129 -4.05 -10.58 -9.41
CA ASP A 129 -4.74 -9.56 -8.63
C ASP A 129 -4.31 -9.62 -7.17
N LEU A 130 -3.64 -8.59 -6.70
CA LEU A 130 -3.29 -8.42 -5.30
C LEU A 130 -4.17 -7.34 -4.68
N HIS A 131 -5.06 -7.75 -3.79
CA HIS A 131 -5.97 -6.85 -3.08
C HIS A 131 -5.35 -6.23 -1.83
N GLU A 132 -4.18 -6.71 -1.46
CA GLU A 132 -3.43 -6.30 -0.30
C GLU A 132 -2.30 -5.33 -0.66
N ILE A 133 -1.95 -4.48 0.28
CA ILE A 133 -0.70 -3.73 0.24
C ILE A 133 0.42 -4.71 0.59
N PHE A 134 1.41 -4.82 -0.29
CA PHE A 134 2.59 -5.65 -0.06
C PHE A 134 3.71 -4.82 0.58
N VAL A 135 4.31 -5.34 1.65
CA VAL A 135 5.46 -4.72 2.36
C VAL A 135 6.64 -5.67 2.33
N TRP A 136 7.81 -5.19 1.87
CA TRP A 136 9.06 -5.94 2.00
C TRP A 136 9.57 -5.87 3.44
N SER A 137 9.42 -6.95 4.21
CA SER A 137 9.74 -7.01 5.64
C SER A 137 11.23 -6.79 5.93
N ASP A 138 12.12 -7.29 5.08
CA ASP A 138 13.57 -7.09 5.18
C ASP A 138 14.02 -5.67 4.75
N GLY A 139 13.13 -4.89 4.15
CA GLY A 139 13.31 -3.48 3.86
C GLY A 139 12.78 -2.53 4.93
N VAL A 140 12.25 -3.04 6.04
CA VAL A 140 11.70 -2.22 7.14
C VAL A 140 12.80 -1.90 8.15
N SER A 141 12.97 -0.62 8.45
CA SER A 141 13.94 -0.13 9.43
C SER A 141 13.32 0.93 10.33
N LEU A 142 13.35 0.73 11.63
CA LEU A 142 13.01 1.74 12.64
C LEU A 142 14.27 2.08 13.43
N ASP A 143 14.80 3.29 13.21
CA ASP A 143 15.97 3.83 13.88
C ASP A 143 15.57 5.09 14.66
N GLY A 144 15.63 5.00 15.98
CA GLY A 144 15.09 6.03 16.86
C GLY A 144 13.59 6.21 16.61
N ASN A 145 13.21 7.38 16.15
CA ASN A 145 11.83 7.69 15.79
C ASN A 145 11.58 7.74 14.26
N VAL A 146 12.51 7.25 13.44
CA VAL A 146 12.41 7.29 11.98
C VAL A 146 12.20 5.90 11.42
N LEU A 147 11.00 5.63 10.95
CA LEU A 147 10.61 4.41 10.25
C LEU A 147 10.81 4.60 8.75
N ARG A 148 11.47 3.63 8.10
CA ARG A 148 11.68 3.60 6.64
C ARG A 148 11.24 2.25 6.11
N TYR A 149 10.51 2.25 4.98
CA TYR A 149 10.11 1.01 4.33
C TYR A 149 9.66 1.22 2.90
N PHE A 150 9.56 0.12 2.17
CA PHE A 150 8.94 0.06 0.85
C PHE A 150 7.65 -0.74 0.90
N GLN A 151 6.66 -0.28 0.15
CA GLN A 151 5.44 -1.03 -0.11
C GLN A 151 5.11 -1.01 -1.59
N ALA A 152 4.47 -2.07 -2.07
CA ALA A 152 3.91 -2.15 -3.41
C ALA A 152 2.38 -2.22 -3.37
N ILE A 153 1.76 -1.64 -4.40
CA ILE A 153 0.31 -1.55 -4.55
C ILE A 153 -0.06 -1.91 -5.98
N HIS A 154 -0.90 -2.92 -6.13
CA HIS A 154 -1.51 -3.28 -7.42
C HIS A 154 -2.80 -2.47 -7.59
N GLN A 155 -2.65 -1.24 -8.08
CA GLN A 155 -3.71 -0.22 -8.08
C GLN A 155 -5.00 -0.66 -8.79
N GLU A 156 -4.94 -1.56 -9.77
CA GLU A 156 -6.12 -2.06 -10.47
C GLU A 156 -6.99 -2.96 -9.60
N SER A 157 -6.38 -3.66 -8.65
CA SER A 157 -7.06 -4.68 -7.85
C SER A 157 -7.26 -4.30 -6.39
N ASP A 158 -6.34 -3.55 -5.76
CA ASP A 158 -6.46 -3.17 -4.35
C ASP A 158 -7.70 -2.32 -4.06
N VAL A 159 -8.11 -1.48 -5.01
CA VAL A 159 -9.30 -0.62 -4.88
C VAL A 159 -10.62 -1.39 -5.00
N VAL A 160 -10.63 -2.60 -5.53
CA VAL A 160 -11.87 -3.36 -5.78
C VAL A 160 -12.59 -3.71 -4.47
N PRO A 161 -11.95 -4.39 -3.50
CA PRO A 161 -12.60 -4.66 -2.22
C PRO A 161 -12.93 -3.39 -1.43
N GLU A 162 -12.09 -2.35 -1.52
CA GLU A 162 -12.35 -1.06 -0.88
C GLU A 162 -13.61 -0.39 -1.42
N ASN A 163 -13.83 -0.44 -2.73
CA ASN A 163 -15.05 0.09 -3.35
C ASN A 163 -16.29 -0.70 -2.94
N VAL A 164 -16.20 -2.02 -2.79
CA VAL A 164 -17.31 -2.85 -2.30
C VAL A 164 -17.68 -2.46 -0.87
N ASP A 165 -16.68 -2.29 0.00
CA ASP A 165 -16.88 -1.86 1.38
C ASP A 165 -17.48 -0.44 1.45
N ALA A 166 -17.00 0.48 0.63
CA ALA A 166 -17.53 1.84 0.55
C ALA A 166 -19.01 1.85 0.10
N VAL A 167 -19.37 1.05 -0.90
CA VAL A 167 -20.78 0.92 -1.35
C VAL A 167 -21.64 0.35 -0.24
N ARG A 168 -21.17 -0.65 0.49
CA ARG A 168 -21.90 -1.25 1.61
C ARG A 168 -22.18 -0.24 2.72
N ALA A 169 -21.19 0.59 3.05
CA ALA A 169 -21.35 1.67 4.01
C ALA A 169 -22.30 2.76 3.50
N LEU A 170 -22.19 3.19 2.24
CA LEU A 170 -23.06 4.20 1.63
C LEU A 170 -24.53 3.75 1.55
N MET A 171 -24.77 2.46 1.38
CA MET A 171 -26.10 1.87 1.33
C MET A 171 -26.66 1.52 2.72
N ASP A 172 -25.95 1.86 3.78
CA ASP A 172 -26.33 1.58 5.19
C ASP A 172 -26.56 0.09 5.48
N ILE A 173 -25.83 -0.79 4.77
CA ILE A 173 -25.92 -2.24 4.92
C ILE A 173 -25.05 -2.72 6.09
N GLU A 174 -23.84 -2.17 6.21
CA GLU A 174 -22.91 -2.42 7.30
C GLU A 174 -22.03 -1.19 7.54
N GLN A 175 -22.03 -0.69 8.77
CA GLN A 175 -21.29 0.51 9.18
C GLN A 175 -19.99 0.17 9.94
N ASP A 176 -19.89 -1.05 10.48
CA ASP A 176 -18.61 -1.51 11.04
C ASP A 176 -17.68 -1.94 9.91
N TRP A 177 -16.64 -1.16 9.68
CA TRP A 177 -15.70 -1.41 8.59
C TRP A 177 -14.98 -2.77 8.73
N ARG A 178 -14.75 -3.25 9.96
CA ARG A 178 -14.09 -4.55 10.20
C ARG A 178 -14.98 -5.71 9.75
N VAL A 179 -16.26 -5.62 10.07
CA VAL A 179 -17.26 -6.60 9.61
C VAL A 179 -17.40 -6.55 8.09
N SER A 180 -17.43 -5.36 7.51
CA SER A 180 -17.51 -5.18 6.06
C SER A 180 -16.32 -5.81 5.34
N VAL A 181 -15.10 -5.52 5.80
CA VAL A 181 -13.85 -6.09 5.26
C VAL A 181 -13.87 -7.63 5.33
N ASP A 182 -14.25 -8.21 6.47
CA ASP A 182 -14.33 -9.67 6.63
C ASP A 182 -15.33 -10.33 5.66
N ILE A 183 -16.48 -9.69 5.44
CA ILE A 183 -17.47 -10.16 4.47
C ILE A 183 -16.90 -10.14 3.05
N THR A 184 -16.28 -9.03 2.66
CA THR A 184 -15.72 -8.86 1.32
C THR A 184 -14.58 -9.83 1.05
N ASP A 185 -13.64 -9.96 1.98
CA ASP A 185 -12.46 -10.82 1.83
C ASP A 185 -12.85 -12.31 1.76
N ARG A 186 -13.87 -12.75 2.52
CA ARG A 186 -14.43 -14.10 2.38
C ARG A 186 -15.06 -14.33 1.01
N SER A 187 -15.85 -13.38 0.54
CA SER A 187 -16.49 -13.47 -0.78
C SER A 187 -15.48 -13.56 -1.92
N ILE A 188 -14.38 -12.82 -1.83
CA ILE A 188 -13.27 -12.89 -2.81
C ILE A 188 -12.62 -14.28 -2.79
N LYS A 189 -12.29 -14.81 -1.61
CA LYS A 189 -11.70 -16.17 -1.49
C LYS A 189 -12.60 -17.26 -2.06
N GLU A 190 -13.89 -17.20 -1.79
CA GLU A 190 -14.87 -18.15 -2.29
C GLU A 190 -15.06 -18.07 -3.81
N SER A 191 -14.85 -16.91 -4.41
CA SER A 191 -14.99 -16.72 -5.86
C SER A 191 -13.86 -17.36 -6.67
N PHE A 192 -12.72 -17.69 -6.04
CA PHE A 192 -11.54 -18.28 -6.67
C PHE A 192 -11.25 -19.71 -6.21
N SER A 193 -12.08 -20.29 -5.34
CA SER A 193 -12.04 -21.68 -4.92
C SER A 193 -12.94 -22.56 -5.78
#